data_c8b9ac3196a673dae8bec7b15f59ec3f
#
_entry.id   c8b9ac3196a673dae8bec7b15f59ec3f
#
_cell.length_a   1.000
_cell.length_b   1.000
_cell.length_c   1.000
_cell.angle_alpha   90.00
_cell.angle_beta   90.00
_cell.angle_gamma   90.00
#
_symmetry.space_group_name_H-M   'P 1'
#
loop_
_entity.id
_entity.type
_entity.pdbx_description
1 polymer ?
#
loop_
_entity_poly.entity_id
_entity_poly.type
_entity_poly.pdbx_seq_one_letter_code
_entity_poly.pdbx_strand_id
1 'polypeptide(L)'
;MKVPAIIFSRMGSSRLPGKALRHIAGEPLIKRVINRVSKVKNLSTIVVATSNSKADDRLVRYIQSLNIDVFRGAAHDVLNRAVSCASYLGVEKFVRINGDSPFIDPELLEKGIELGGDPNLDLISNVFPRTYPVGTSVEIIK
;
A
#
# COMPACT_ATOMS: atom_id res chain seq x y z
N MET A 1 -15.84 8.05 6.37
CA MET A 1 -15.48 7.81 4.93
C MET A 1 -14.80 6.45 4.83
N LYS A 2 -15.10 5.65 3.81
CA LYS A 2 -14.33 4.43 3.50
C LYS A 2 -13.50 4.69 2.24
N VAL A 3 -12.21 4.37 2.31
CA VAL A 3 -11.25 4.55 1.21
C VAL A 3 -10.51 3.24 0.96
N PRO A 4 -10.04 2.96 -0.27
CA PRO A 4 -9.18 1.80 -0.52
C PRO A 4 -7.78 2.04 0.01
N ALA A 5 -7.11 0.96 0.43
CA ALA A 5 -5.67 0.94 0.64
C ALA A 5 -4.99 0.36 -0.60
N ILE A 6 -4.04 1.10 -1.18
CA ILE A 6 -3.20 0.64 -2.27
C ILE A 6 -1.78 0.39 -1.73
N ILE A 7 -1.39 -0.88 -1.68
CA ILE A 7 -0.07 -1.32 -1.23
C ILE A 7 0.86 -1.45 -2.43
N PHE A 8 1.88 -0.61 -2.50
CA PHE A 8 2.86 -0.63 -3.59
C PHE A 8 3.98 -1.61 -3.29
N SER A 9 4.09 -2.66 -4.07
CA SER A 9 5.11 -3.68 -3.91
C SER A 9 5.54 -4.28 -5.25
N ARG A 10 6.82 -4.63 -5.39
CA ARG A 10 7.37 -5.32 -6.55
C ARG A 10 8.58 -6.17 -6.17
N MET A 11 8.92 -7.15 -7.00
CA MET A 11 10.09 -8.03 -6.79
C MET A 11 11.41 -7.33 -7.13
N GLY A 12 11.39 -6.35 -8.04
CA GLY A 12 12.57 -5.64 -8.52
C GLY A 12 13.05 -4.55 -7.56
N SER A 13 13.56 -4.93 -6.40
CA SER A 13 14.26 -4.02 -5.51
C SER A 13 15.76 -4.04 -5.83
N SER A 14 16.38 -2.87 -6.06
CA SER A 14 17.82 -2.78 -6.36
C SER A 14 18.69 -3.15 -5.16
N ARG A 15 18.30 -2.78 -3.94
CA ARG A 15 19.03 -3.06 -2.69
C ARG A 15 18.83 -4.48 -2.18
N LEU A 16 17.65 -5.03 -2.30
CA LEU A 16 17.30 -6.37 -1.82
C LEU A 16 16.28 -7.01 -2.77
N PRO A 17 16.75 -7.65 -3.87
CA PRO A 17 15.87 -8.30 -4.83
C PRO A 17 14.94 -9.32 -4.16
N GLY A 18 13.67 -9.32 -4.55
CA GLY A 18 12.68 -10.26 -4.03
C GLY A 18 12.26 -10.01 -2.58
N LYS A 19 12.58 -8.85 -2.00
CA LYS A 19 12.29 -8.56 -0.57
C LYS A 19 10.82 -8.76 -0.20
N ALA A 20 9.89 -8.48 -1.10
CA ALA A 20 8.45 -8.61 -0.84
C ALA A 20 8.06 -10.02 -0.36
N LEU A 21 8.71 -11.06 -0.87
CA LEU A 21 8.45 -12.45 -0.51
C LEU A 21 9.47 -13.05 0.47
N ARG A 22 10.46 -12.26 0.93
CA ARG A 22 11.37 -12.72 1.99
C ARG A 22 10.64 -12.82 3.31
N HIS A 23 10.94 -13.88 4.05
CA HIS A 23 10.32 -14.14 5.36
C HIS A 23 10.90 -13.27 6.46
N ILE A 24 10.00 -12.72 7.27
CA ILE A 24 10.27 -12.05 8.53
C ILE A 24 9.45 -12.77 9.59
N ALA A 25 10.11 -13.38 10.57
CA ALA A 25 9.46 -14.15 11.62
C ALA A 25 8.45 -15.17 11.06
N GLY A 26 8.86 -15.95 10.03
CA GLY A 26 8.10 -17.06 9.46
C GLY A 26 7.07 -16.70 8.40
N GLU A 27 6.85 -15.40 8.07
CA GLU A 27 5.90 -14.99 7.03
C GLU A 27 6.55 -14.00 6.04
N PRO A 28 6.16 -14.02 4.74
CA PRO A 28 6.62 -13.04 3.78
C PRO A 28 6.37 -11.60 4.23
N LEU A 29 7.31 -10.70 3.93
CA LEU A 29 7.22 -9.28 4.27
C LEU A 29 5.88 -8.66 3.84
N ILE A 30 5.46 -8.90 2.60
CA ILE A 30 4.20 -8.35 2.08
C ILE A 30 2.99 -8.84 2.88
N LYS A 31 2.98 -10.09 3.35
CA LYS A 31 1.90 -10.62 4.20
C LYS A 31 1.85 -9.91 5.55
N ARG A 32 3.01 -9.58 6.15
CA ARG A 32 3.07 -8.78 7.38
C ARG A 32 2.42 -7.41 7.19
N VAL A 33 2.71 -6.75 6.07
CA VAL A 33 2.09 -5.46 5.73
C VAL A 33 0.57 -5.60 5.57
N ILE A 34 0.13 -6.57 4.77
CA ILE A 34 -1.31 -6.84 4.54
C ILE A 34 -2.03 -7.10 5.85
N ASN A 35 -1.47 -7.96 6.73
CA ASN A 35 -2.06 -8.30 8.03
C ASN A 35 -2.21 -7.07 8.95
N ARG A 36 -1.31 -6.10 8.87
CA ARG A 36 -1.41 -4.84 9.62
C ARG A 36 -2.49 -3.94 9.05
N VAL A 37 -2.47 -3.75 7.73
CA VAL A 37 -3.45 -2.92 7.01
C VAL A 37 -4.88 -3.48 7.16
N SER A 38 -5.05 -4.79 7.16
CA SER A 38 -6.37 -5.44 7.34
C SER A 38 -7.03 -5.18 8.69
N LYS A 39 -6.30 -4.65 9.67
CA LYS A 39 -6.87 -4.27 10.97
C LYS A 39 -7.56 -2.90 10.95
N VAL A 40 -7.37 -2.13 9.90
CA VAL A 40 -7.99 -0.79 9.74
C VAL A 40 -9.46 -0.94 9.36
N LYS A 41 -10.35 -0.36 10.16
CA LYS A 41 -11.81 -0.53 10.02
C LYS A 41 -12.41 0.27 8.86
N ASN A 42 -11.83 1.42 8.55
CA ASN A 42 -12.36 2.38 7.58
C ASN A 42 -11.81 2.17 6.15
N LEU A 43 -11.37 0.96 5.82
CA LEU A 43 -11.03 0.61 4.43
C LEU A 43 -12.22 0.02 3.69
N SER A 44 -12.37 0.40 2.41
CA SER A 44 -13.33 -0.22 1.49
C SER A 44 -12.80 -1.51 0.90
N THR A 45 -11.51 -1.54 0.56
CA THR A 45 -10.77 -2.70 0.04
C THR A 45 -9.27 -2.52 0.23
N ILE A 46 -8.52 -3.61 0.03
CA ILE A 46 -7.07 -3.62 -0.02
C ILE A 46 -6.65 -4.16 -1.39
N VAL A 47 -5.81 -3.41 -2.10
CA VAL A 47 -5.26 -3.79 -3.40
C VAL A 47 -3.74 -3.71 -3.34
N VAL A 48 -3.05 -4.72 -3.86
CA VAL A 48 -1.59 -4.64 -4.07
C VAL A 48 -1.31 -4.19 -5.51
N ALA A 49 -0.72 -3.00 -5.63
CA ALA A 49 -0.30 -2.45 -6.92
C ALA A 49 1.13 -2.85 -7.23
N THR A 50 1.30 -3.73 -8.21
CA THR A 50 2.60 -4.22 -8.69
C THR A 50 2.81 -3.90 -10.17
N SER A 51 3.94 -4.31 -10.74
CA SER A 51 4.24 -4.05 -12.14
C SER A 51 3.68 -5.11 -13.09
N ASN A 52 3.59 -4.75 -14.36
CA ASN A 52 3.25 -5.68 -15.45
C ASN A 52 4.45 -6.52 -15.91
N SER A 53 5.61 -6.41 -15.27
CA SER A 53 6.78 -7.23 -15.54
C SER A 53 6.55 -8.69 -15.13
N LYS A 54 7.05 -9.65 -15.92
CA LYS A 54 7.07 -11.09 -15.58
C LYS A 54 7.79 -11.37 -14.27
N ALA A 55 8.75 -10.54 -13.87
CA ALA A 55 9.44 -10.68 -12.58
C ALA A 55 8.49 -10.62 -11.38
N ASP A 56 7.34 -9.95 -11.51
CA ASP A 56 6.34 -9.82 -10.45
C ASP A 56 5.28 -10.95 -10.45
N ASP A 57 5.30 -11.88 -11.42
CA ASP A 57 4.29 -12.94 -11.52
C ASP A 57 4.23 -13.81 -10.26
N ARG A 58 5.38 -14.07 -9.63
CA ARG A 58 5.44 -14.84 -8.38
C ARG A 58 4.75 -14.07 -7.24
N LEU A 59 4.97 -12.77 -7.16
CA LEU A 59 4.29 -11.91 -6.18
C LEU A 59 2.78 -11.91 -6.41
N VAL A 60 2.35 -11.74 -7.66
CA VAL A 60 0.92 -11.76 -8.05
C VAL A 60 0.24 -13.04 -7.59
N ARG A 61 0.81 -14.20 -7.93
CA ARG A 61 0.24 -15.51 -7.52
C ARG A 61 0.15 -15.63 -6.01
N TYR A 62 1.16 -15.17 -5.28
CA TYR A 62 1.15 -15.21 -3.83
C TYR A 62 0.06 -14.32 -3.23
N ILE A 63 -0.09 -13.07 -3.70
CA ILE A 63 -1.13 -12.15 -3.22
C ILE A 63 -2.53 -12.69 -3.51
N GLN A 64 -2.75 -13.22 -4.72
CA GLN A 64 -4.02 -13.85 -5.09
C GLN A 64 -4.36 -15.06 -4.21
N SER A 65 -3.37 -15.84 -3.78
CA SER A 65 -3.57 -16.96 -2.84
C SER A 65 -4.03 -16.52 -1.46
N LEU A 66 -3.84 -15.23 -1.11
CA LEU A 66 -4.35 -14.61 0.12
C LEU A 66 -5.76 -14.01 -0.05
N ASN A 67 -6.40 -14.17 -1.21
CA ASN A 67 -7.66 -13.53 -1.59
C ASN A 67 -7.59 -11.98 -1.51
N ILE A 68 -6.45 -11.43 -1.89
CA ILE A 68 -6.24 -9.98 -2.00
C ILE A 68 -6.17 -9.60 -3.47
N ASP A 69 -6.83 -8.50 -3.83
CA ASP A 69 -6.83 -7.99 -5.19
C ASP A 69 -5.46 -7.49 -5.63
N VAL A 70 -5.14 -7.68 -6.90
CA VAL A 70 -3.88 -7.23 -7.50
C VAL A 70 -4.17 -6.34 -8.70
N PHE A 71 -3.57 -5.16 -8.71
CA PHE A 71 -3.49 -4.29 -9.88
C PHE A 71 -2.08 -4.36 -10.48
N ARG A 72 -1.98 -4.48 -11.79
CA ARG A 72 -0.70 -4.48 -12.51
C ARG A 72 -0.59 -3.26 -13.42
N GLY A 73 0.47 -2.47 -13.25
CA GLY A 73 0.69 -1.24 -13.99
C GLY A 73 2.15 -1.01 -14.37
N ALA A 74 2.50 0.25 -14.67
CA ALA A 74 3.83 0.65 -15.12
C ALA A 74 4.94 0.18 -14.15
N ALA A 75 6.01 -0.43 -14.69
CA ALA A 75 7.10 -1.00 -13.91
C ALA A 75 7.98 0.07 -13.27
N HIS A 76 8.29 1.15 -13.99
CA HIS A 76 9.25 2.18 -13.58
C HIS A 76 8.60 3.50 -13.16
N ASP A 77 7.33 3.70 -13.46
CA ASP A 77 6.57 4.88 -13.12
C ASP A 77 5.55 4.58 -12.02
N VAL A 78 5.96 4.85 -10.77
CA VAL A 78 5.12 4.61 -9.58
C VAL A 78 3.91 5.55 -9.57
N LEU A 79 4.07 6.79 -10.00
CA LEU A 79 2.98 7.76 -10.05
C LEU A 79 1.91 7.31 -11.05
N ASN A 80 2.32 6.95 -12.27
CA ASN A 80 1.40 6.41 -13.27
C ASN A 80 0.67 5.17 -12.75
N ARG A 81 1.39 4.24 -12.08
CA ARG A 81 0.77 3.06 -11.49
C ARG A 81 -0.25 3.42 -10.40
N ALA A 82 0.02 4.45 -9.59
CA ALA A 82 -0.91 4.91 -8.56
C ALA A 82 -2.19 5.49 -9.20
N VAL A 83 -2.05 6.42 -10.14
CA VAL A 83 -3.17 7.04 -10.84
C VAL A 83 -4.01 5.99 -11.59
N SER A 84 -3.34 5.09 -12.32
CA SER A 84 -4.04 4.02 -13.06
C SER A 84 -4.79 3.06 -12.12
N CYS A 85 -4.22 2.74 -10.95
CA CYS A 85 -4.88 1.90 -9.96
C CYS A 85 -6.09 2.62 -9.34
N ALA A 86 -5.97 3.89 -8.97
CA ALA A 86 -7.08 4.69 -8.46
C ALA A 86 -8.22 4.81 -9.48
N SER A 87 -7.88 5.06 -10.76
CA SER A 87 -8.85 5.08 -11.86
C SER A 87 -9.54 3.73 -12.06
N TYR A 88 -8.80 2.62 -12.00
CA TYR A 88 -9.36 1.27 -12.08
C TYR A 88 -10.35 0.99 -10.94
N LEU A 89 -10.06 1.50 -9.74
CA LEU A 89 -10.95 1.37 -8.58
C LEU A 89 -12.12 2.38 -8.59
N GLY A 90 -12.12 3.35 -9.49
CA GLY A 90 -13.12 4.40 -9.57
C GLY A 90 -13.12 5.33 -8.35
N VAL A 91 -11.95 5.62 -7.79
CA VAL A 91 -11.81 6.44 -6.57
C VAL A 91 -10.92 7.65 -6.82
N GLU A 92 -11.25 8.75 -6.15
CA GLU A 92 -10.47 9.98 -6.16
C GLU A 92 -9.47 10.04 -4.99
N LYS A 93 -9.70 9.24 -3.93
CA LYS A 93 -8.90 9.28 -2.70
C LYS A 93 -8.55 7.86 -2.26
N PHE A 94 -7.31 7.65 -1.84
CA PHE A 94 -6.82 6.34 -1.36
C PHE A 94 -5.73 6.48 -0.30
N VAL A 95 -5.55 5.44 0.49
CA VAL A 95 -4.41 5.30 1.41
C VAL A 95 -3.23 4.69 0.65
N ARG A 96 -2.11 5.40 0.58
CA ARG A 96 -0.87 4.90 0.00
C ARG A 96 -0.04 4.15 1.03
N ILE A 97 0.27 2.89 0.77
CA ILE A 97 1.04 2.02 1.65
C ILE A 97 2.31 1.54 0.93
N ASN A 98 3.46 1.62 1.60
CA ASN A 98 4.67 0.99 1.13
C ASN A 98 4.68 -0.50 1.51
N GLY A 99 4.86 -1.38 0.54
CA GLY A 99 4.86 -2.83 0.74
C GLY A 99 6.05 -3.38 1.53
N ASP A 100 6.94 -2.51 2.00
CA ASP A 100 8.08 -2.82 2.84
C ASP A 100 8.00 -2.16 4.24
N SER A 101 6.80 -1.76 4.67
CA SER A 101 6.55 -1.14 5.98
C SER A 101 5.78 -2.08 6.92
N PRO A 102 6.42 -3.12 7.50
CA PRO A 102 5.73 -4.12 8.32
C PRO A 102 5.28 -3.58 9.69
N PHE A 103 5.74 -2.40 10.08
CA PHE A 103 5.40 -1.75 11.35
C PHE A 103 4.34 -0.66 11.21
N ILE A 104 3.64 -0.60 10.08
CA ILE A 104 2.55 0.35 9.89
C ILE A 104 1.54 0.25 11.04
N ASP A 105 1.07 1.39 11.53
CA ASP A 105 0.17 1.46 12.67
C ASP A 105 -1.29 1.62 12.20
N PRO A 106 -2.17 0.64 12.46
CA PRO A 106 -3.58 0.74 12.06
C PRO A 106 -4.32 1.91 12.68
N GLU A 107 -4.07 2.25 13.94
CA GLU A 107 -4.74 3.38 14.62
C GLU A 107 -4.31 4.71 14.00
N LEU A 108 -3.04 4.82 13.65
CA LEU A 108 -2.52 6.01 12.98
C LEU A 108 -3.10 6.15 11.55
N LEU A 109 -3.29 5.04 10.85
CA LEU A 109 -3.99 5.02 9.56
C LEU A 109 -5.45 5.47 9.70
N GLU A 110 -6.17 4.99 10.71
CA GLU A 110 -7.56 5.39 10.97
C GLU A 110 -7.67 6.90 11.21
N LYS A 111 -6.79 7.46 12.03
CA LYS A 111 -6.74 8.93 12.24
C LYS A 111 -6.48 9.69 10.93
N GLY A 112 -5.56 9.21 10.11
CA GLY A 112 -5.30 9.81 8.79
C GLY A 112 -6.53 9.75 7.88
N ILE A 113 -7.26 8.64 7.86
CA ILE A 113 -8.49 8.48 7.06
C ILE A 113 -9.59 9.43 7.56
N GLU A 114 -9.74 9.61 8.87
CA GLU A 114 -10.70 10.55 9.45
C GLU A 114 -10.41 11.99 9.00
N LEU A 115 -9.16 12.43 9.10
CA LEU A 115 -8.72 13.74 8.60
C LEU A 115 -8.92 13.87 7.09
N GLY A 116 -8.74 12.78 6.34
CA GLY A 116 -8.99 12.70 4.90
C GLY A 116 -10.44 12.90 4.50
N GLY A 117 -11.38 12.96 5.45
CA GLY A 117 -12.79 13.32 5.23
C GLY A 117 -12.98 14.79 4.83
N ASP A 118 -12.03 15.66 5.12
CA ASP A 118 -12.08 17.06 4.68
C ASP A 118 -11.88 17.14 3.15
N PRO A 119 -12.84 17.68 2.39
CA PRO A 119 -12.75 17.78 0.93
C PRO A 119 -11.69 18.79 0.45
N ASN A 120 -11.24 19.69 1.32
CA ASN A 120 -10.24 20.71 1.00
C ASN A 120 -8.80 20.20 1.13
N LEU A 121 -8.60 18.98 1.64
CA LEU A 121 -7.28 18.38 1.80
C LEU A 121 -6.99 17.39 0.68
N ASP A 122 -5.93 17.63 -0.08
CA ASP A 122 -5.46 16.77 -1.15
C ASP A 122 -4.43 15.74 -0.67
N LEU A 123 -3.73 16.03 0.44
CA LEU A 123 -2.74 15.16 1.05
C LEU A 123 -2.80 15.25 2.57
N ILE A 124 -2.90 14.10 3.23
CA ILE A 124 -2.68 13.96 4.66
C ILE A 124 -1.43 13.09 4.85
N SER A 125 -0.46 13.59 5.60
CA SER A 125 0.79 12.87 5.83
C SER A 125 1.37 13.19 7.20
N ASN A 126 2.04 12.19 7.80
CA ASN A 126 2.78 12.34 9.07
C ASN A 126 4.29 12.45 8.87
N VAL A 127 4.75 12.72 7.64
CA VAL A 127 6.20 12.75 7.33
C VAL A 127 6.79 14.15 7.25
N PHE A 128 5.96 15.20 7.26
CA PHE A 128 6.41 16.59 7.23
C PHE A 128 5.66 17.50 8.23
N PRO A 129 6.28 17.88 9.38
CA PRO A 129 7.52 17.29 9.91
C PRO A 129 7.29 15.86 10.38
N ARG A 130 8.33 15.03 10.32
CA ARG A 130 8.23 13.66 10.81
C ARG A 130 8.19 13.65 12.35
N THR A 131 7.07 13.18 12.89
CA THR A 131 6.84 13.09 14.36
C THR A 131 6.73 11.64 14.85
N TYR A 132 6.75 10.67 13.94
CA TYR A 132 6.66 9.24 14.21
C TYR A 132 7.89 8.50 13.68
N PRO A 133 8.22 7.30 14.21
CA PRO A 133 9.35 6.52 13.76
C PRO A 133 9.33 6.22 12.24
N VAL A 134 10.51 6.02 11.66
CA VAL A 134 10.63 5.57 10.26
C VAL A 134 9.93 4.21 10.10
N GLY A 135 9.20 4.03 9.00
CA GLY A 135 8.41 2.81 8.74
C GLY A 135 6.95 2.88 9.18
N THR A 136 6.54 3.99 9.81
CA THR A 136 5.15 4.24 10.22
C THR A 136 4.49 5.38 9.43
N SER A 137 4.93 5.59 8.19
CA SER A 137 4.39 6.64 7.33
C SER A 137 2.92 6.37 6.99
N VAL A 138 2.11 7.42 7.13
CA VAL A 138 0.71 7.47 6.70
C VAL A 138 0.60 8.51 5.60
N GLU A 139 -0.01 8.14 4.49
CA GLU A 139 -0.29 9.04 3.38
C GLU A 139 -1.68 8.73 2.83
N ILE A 140 -2.59 9.71 2.91
CA ILE A 140 -3.87 9.70 2.22
C ILE A 140 -3.78 10.72 1.10
N ILE A 141 -4.03 10.29 -0.12
CA ILE A 141 -3.81 11.07 -1.35
C ILE A 141 -5.15 11.16 -2.09
N LYS A 142 -5.46 12.36 -2.58
CA LYS A 142 -6.56 12.65 -3.50
C LYS A 142 -6.05 12.79 -4.92
#